data_c242b3488be7dccd19f6be3dcd00e659
#
_entry.id   c242b3488be7dccd19f6be3dcd00e659
#
_cell.length_a   1.000
_cell.length_b   1.000
_cell.length_c   1.000
_cell.angle_alpha   90.00
_cell.angle_beta   90.00
_cell.angle_gamma   90.00
#
_symmetry.space_group_name_H-M   'P 1'
#
loop_
_entity.id
_entity.type
_entity.pdbx_description
1 polymer ?
#
loop_
_entity_poly.entity_id
_entity_poly.type
_entity_poly.pdbx_seq_one_letter_code
_entity_poly.pdbx_strand_id
1 'polypeptide(L)'
;DTEVKKEKTSIIKLITTAPKIFWQLGFVQFFSWFALFLMWVYTTRAIANQVWGPDALDAKSIGFNEAGDWTGVLFAFYSAVAAIYSLLIPSIAKSIGRKKTYSFSLLMGGLGLISMFLIEDKNLLLLSMIGVGFAWAAILAMPYAMLSGSLPANKMGVYMGLFNATITLPQIAAGLLGSTLIALFGGFPMAIIVIAGASMLIAGLGVIFIKEKTTNQ
;
A
#
# COMPACT_ATOMS: atom_id res chain seq x y z
N ASP A 1 11.47 -45.35 7.92
CA ASP A 1 11.54 -44.40 6.81
C ASP A 1 10.18 -44.24 6.17
N THR A 2 9.40 -43.33 6.71
CA THR A 2 8.13 -42.90 6.09
C THR A 2 8.44 -41.77 5.13
N GLU A 3 8.60 -42.10 3.86
CA GLU A 3 8.63 -41.11 2.78
C GLU A 3 7.31 -40.30 2.78
N VAL A 4 7.39 -39.04 3.22
CA VAL A 4 6.32 -38.07 3.06
C VAL A 4 6.20 -37.79 1.56
N LYS A 5 5.29 -38.49 0.87
CA LYS A 5 4.87 -38.17 -0.50
C LYS A 5 4.42 -36.70 -0.52
N LYS A 6 5.27 -35.79 -1.00
CA LYS A 6 4.89 -34.42 -1.35
C LYS A 6 3.88 -34.51 -2.50
N GLU A 7 2.58 -34.53 -2.19
CA GLU A 7 1.55 -34.29 -3.21
C GLU A 7 1.87 -32.98 -3.91
N LYS A 8 2.20 -33.05 -5.20
CA LYS A 8 2.29 -31.88 -6.09
C LYS A 8 0.87 -31.31 -6.23
N THR A 9 0.45 -30.53 -5.24
CA THR A 9 -0.85 -29.83 -5.34
C THR A 9 -0.74 -28.81 -6.44
N SER A 10 -1.56 -28.92 -7.48
CA SER A 10 -1.61 -27.96 -8.60
C SER A 10 -1.88 -26.55 -8.05
N ILE A 11 -1.13 -25.54 -8.51
CA ILE A 11 -1.32 -24.12 -8.15
C ILE A 11 -2.77 -23.69 -8.43
N ILE A 12 -3.35 -24.16 -9.54
CA ILE A 12 -4.76 -23.88 -9.89
C ILE A 12 -5.70 -24.41 -8.81
N LYS A 13 -5.47 -25.62 -8.29
CA LYS A 13 -6.29 -26.19 -7.21
C LYS A 13 -6.14 -25.40 -5.92
N LEU A 14 -4.94 -24.90 -5.60
CA LEU A 14 -4.71 -24.04 -4.44
C LEU A 14 -5.47 -22.72 -4.55
N ILE A 15 -5.42 -22.08 -5.71
CA ILE A 15 -6.13 -20.84 -5.99
C ILE A 15 -7.64 -21.04 -5.85
N THR A 16 -8.21 -22.06 -6.50
CA THR A 16 -9.66 -22.31 -6.50
C THR A 16 -10.19 -22.75 -5.14
N THR A 17 -9.37 -23.36 -4.31
CA THR A 17 -9.72 -23.82 -2.95
C THR A 17 -9.27 -22.86 -1.85
N ALA A 18 -8.70 -21.70 -2.19
CA ALA A 18 -8.25 -20.72 -1.23
C ALA A 18 -9.41 -20.21 -0.34
N PRO A 19 -9.16 -19.99 0.95
CA PRO A 19 -10.18 -19.46 1.86
C PRO A 19 -10.68 -18.10 1.39
N LYS A 20 -11.94 -17.77 1.67
CA LYS A 20 -12.54 -16.50 1.28
C LYS A 20 -11.74 -15.28 1.73
N ILE A 21 -11.15 -15.34 2.92
CA ILE A 21 -10.30 -14.28 3.46
C ILE A 21 -9.06 -14.01 2.59
N PHE A 22 -8.50 -15.03 1.93
CA PHE A 22 -7.38 -14.89 0.99
C PHE A 22 -7.72 -13.91 -0.13
N TRP A 23 -8.89 -14.04 -0.73
CA TRP A 23 -9.33 -13.18 -1.82
C TRP A 23 -9.74 -11.78 -1.33
N GLN A 24 -10.35 -11.70 -0.14
CA GLN A 24 -10.71 -10.42 0.46
C GLN A 24 -9.47 -9.58 0.80
N LEU A 25 -8.45 -10.23 1.40
CA LEU A 25 -7.16 -9.57 1.65
C LEU A 25 -6.42 -9.28 0.34
N GLY A 26 -6.50 -10.18 -0.66
CA GLY A 26 -5.93 -9.96 -1.98
C GLY A 26 -6.47 -8.71 -2.66
N PHE A 27 -7.79 -8.45 -2.55
CA PHE A 27 -8.40 -7.21 -3.02
C PHE A 27 -7.81 -5.98 -2.32
N VAL A 28 -7.71 -5.99 -0.99
CA VAL A 28 -7.13 -4.89 -0.22
C VAL A 28 -5.66 -4.67 -0.59
N GLN A 29 -4.88 -5.75 -0.71
CA GLN A 29 -3.48 -5.70 -1.12
C GLN A 29 -3.32 -5.13 -2.52
N PHE A 30 -4.19 -5.51 -3.47
CA PHE A 30 -4.13 -4.99 -4.83
C PHE A 30 -4.20 -3.46 -4.83
N PHE A 31 -5.21 -2.88 -4.19
CA PHE A 31 -5.40 -1.43 -4.20
C PHE A 31 -4.35 -0.68 -3.36
N SER A 32 -3.91 -1.24 -2.24
CA SER A 32 -2.88 -0.61 -1.40
C SER A 32 -1.50 -0.62 -2.05
N TRP A 33 -1.08 -1.73 -2.68
CA TRP A 33 0.21 -1.81 -3.39
C TRP A 33 0.20 -1.04 -4.71
N PHE A 34 -0.93 -0.99 -5.41
CA PHE A 34 -1.11 -0.10 -6.56
C PHE A 34 -0.88 1.36 -6.17
N ALA A 35 -1.48 1.80 -5.06
CA ALA A 35 -1.31 3.15 -4.53
C ALA A 35 0.15 3.46 -4.17
N LEU A 36 0.80 2.57 -3.42
CA LEU A 36 2.19 2.75 -3.01
C LEU A 36 3.16 2.80 -4.19
N PHE A 37 2.94 1.96 -5.19
CA PHE A 37 3.81 1.94 -6.36
C PHE A 37 3.67 3.24 -7.17
N LEU A 38 2.44 3.73 -7.37
CA LEU A 38 2.22 5.03 -7.99
C LEU A 38 2.90 6.16 -7.20
N MET A 39 2.78 6.14 -5.87
CA MET A 39 3.47 7.10 -5.00
C MET A 39 5.00 7.04 -5.22
N TRP A 40 5.61 5.88 -5.15
CA TRP A 40 7.07 5.76 -5.28
C TRP A 40 7.60 6.24 -6.63
N VAL A 41 6.87 5.97 -7.70
CA VAL A 41 7.31 6.32 -9.06
C VAL A 41 7.05 7.78 -9.39
N TYR A 42 5.94 8.35 -8.91
CA TYR A 42 5.46 9.64 -9.41
C TYR A 42 5.58 10.81 -8.41
N THR A 43 5.95 10.58 -7.14
CA THR A 43 6.02 11.66 -6.13
C THR A 43 6.99 12.76 -6.54
N THR A 44 8.20 12.42 -6.98
CA THR A 44 9.19 13.45 -7.40
C THR A 44 8.61 14.38 -8.47
N ARG A 45 8.02 13.79 -9.51
CA ARG A 45 7.46 14.57 -10.61
C ARG A 45 6.23 15.38 -10.20
N ALA A 46 5.42 14.82 -9.29
CA ALA A 46 4.24 15.48 -8.76
C ALA A 46 4.60 16.71 -7.91
N ILE A 47 5.53 16.55 -6.97
CA ILE A 47 5.94 17.68 -6.12
C ILE A 47 6.83 18.69 -6.86
N ALA A 48 7.63 18.27 -7.85
CA ALA A 48 8.37 19.17 -8.70
C ALA A 48 7.43 20.19 -9.38
N ASN A 49 6.35 19.71 -9.97
CA ASN A 49 5.35 20.57 -10.58
C ASN A 49 4.60 21.43 -9.55
N GLN A 50 4.21 20.84 -8.43
CA GLN A 50 3.35 21.48 -7.42
C GLN A 50 4.09 22.58 -6.63
N VAL A 51 5.34 22.31 -6.24
CA VAL A 51 6.11 23.17 -5.31
C VAL A 51 7.09 24.07 -6.05
N TRP A 52 7.75 23.58 -7.10
CA TRP A 52 8.77 24.30 -7.85
C TRP A 52 8.26 24.85 -9.20
N GLY A 53 7.04 24.47 -9.59
CA GLY A 53 6.39 24.95 -10.80
C GLY A 53 6.66 24.11 -12.04
N PRO A 54 6.00 24.47 -13.18
CA PRO A 54 6.03 23.65 -14.41
C PRO A 54 7.43 23.47 -14.99
N ASP A 55 8.31 24.45 -14.86
CA ASP A 55 9.69 24.39 -15.39
C ASP A 55 10.52 23.30 -14.68
N ALA A 56 10.13 22.92 -13.45
CA ALA A 56 10.75 21.84 -12.72
C ALA A 56 10.39 20.44 -13.25
N LEU A 57 9.55 20.32 -14.27
CA LEU A 57 9.30 19.05 -14.97
C LEU A 57 10.43 18.66 -15.93
N ASP A 58 11.31 19.58 -16.29
CA ASP A 58 12.56 19.23 -16.98
C ASP A 58 13.50 18.52 -16.00
N ALA A 59 13.84 17.27 -16.31
CA ALA A 59 14.72 16.43 -15.48
C ALA A 59 16.14 17.00 -15.31
N LYS A 60 16.53 17.98 -16.10
CA LYS A 60 17.82 18.69 -15.99
C LYS A 60 17.73 19.97 -15.15
N SER A 61 16.54 20.39 -14.77
CA SER A 61 16.33 21.61 -13.98
C SER A 61 16.83 21.45 -12.54
N ILE A 62 17.22 22.57 -11.93
CA ILE A 62 17.57 22.59 -10.50
C ILE A 62 16.34 22.20 -9.66
N GLY A 63 15.16 22.72 -10.02
CA GLY A 63 13.90 22.41 -9.31
C GLY A 63 13.55 20.92 -9.31
N PHE A 64 13.81 20.18 -10.40
CA PHE A 64 13.61 18.74 -10.44
C PHE A 64 14.55 18.00 -9.49
N ASN A 65 15.83 18.41 -9.45
CA ASN A 65 16.81 17.81 -8.55
C ASN A 65 16.46 18.09 -7.08
N GLU A 66 16.08 19.32 -6.74
CA GLU A 66 15.62 19.67 -5.38
C GLU A 66 14.36 18.88 -4.98
N ALA A 67 13.41 18.69 -5.90
CA ALA A 67 12.24 17.86 -5.68
C ALA A 67 12.61 16.38 -5.45
N GLY A 68 13.63 15.88 -6.15
CA GLY A 68 14.17 14.54 -5.96
C GLY A 68 14.76 14.37 -4.56
N ASP A 69 15.59 15.29 -4.12
CA ASP A 69 16.18 15.31 -2.79
C ASP A 69 15.09 15.37 -1.72
N TRP A 70 14.09 16.23 -1.92
CA TRP A 70 12.97 16.36 -0.99
C TRP A 70 12.08 15.11 -0.95
N THR A 71 11.89 14.44 -2.08
CA THR A 71 11.22 13.13 -2.13
C THR A 71 11.94 12.10 -1.24
N GLY A 72 13.27 12.10 -1.27
CA GLY A 72 14.07 11.26 -0.37
C GLY A 72 13.78 11.56 1.10
N VAL A 73 13.68 12.84 1.49
CA VAL A 73 13.31 13.28 2.84
C VAL A 73 11.89 12.80 3.21
N LEU A 74 10.92 12.99 2.33
CA LEU A 74 9.54 12.52 2.55
C LEU A 74 9.48 11.01 2.76
N PHE A 75 10.24 10.24 1.98
CA PHE A 75 10.28 8.78 2.07
C PHE A 75 10.99 8.29 3.33
N ALA A 76 12.05 8.95 3.73
CA ALA A 76 12.69 8.69 5.02
C ALA A 76 11.74 9.00 6.20
N PHE A 77 10.99 10.10 6.10
CA PHE A 77 10.08 10.52 7.15
C PHE A 77 8.92 9.54 7.34
N TYR A 78 8.20 9.16 6.26
CA TYR A 78 7.12 8.17 6.42
C TYR A 78 7.64 6.82 6.91
N SER A 79 8.85 6.44 6.53
CA SER A 79 9.47 5.20 7.02
C SER A 79 9.77 5.25 8.52
N ALA A 80 10.24 6.41 9.03
CA ALA A 80 10.42 6.62 10.45
C ALA A 80 9.08 6.59 11.21
N VAL A 81 8.05 7.25 10.69
CA VAL A 81 6.69 7.20 11.24
C VAL A 81 6.18 5.75 11.27
N ALA A 82 6.39 4.99 10.20
CA ALA A 82 5.98 3.59 10.11
C ALA A 82 6.69 2.72 11.15
N ALA A 83 7.99 2.94 11.35
CA ALA A 83 8.76 2.23 12.38
C ALA A 83 8.19 2.46 13.78
N ILE A 84 7.90 3.72 14.13
CA ILE A 84 7.30 4.08 15.42
C ILE A 84 5.89 3.49 15.54
N TYR A 85 5.05 3.66 14.51
CA TYR A 85 3.68 3.16 14.52
C TYR A 85 3.60 1.65 14.57
N SER A 86 4.56 0.92 13.97
CA SER A 86 4.61 -0.54 14.03
C SER A 86 4.68 -1.10 15.45
N LEU A 87 5.33 -0.38 16.37
CA LEU A 87 5.41 -0.74 17.79
C LEU A 87 4.05 -0.58 18.50
N LEU A 88 3.20 0.31 18.01
CA LEU A 88 1.89 0.60 18.58
C LEU A 88 0.77 -0.31 18.01
N ILE A 89 0.95 -0.81 16.78
CA ILE A 89 -0.04 -1.64 16.08
C ILE A 89 -0.57 -2.81 16.93
N PRO A 90 0.27 -3.62 17.61
CA PRO A 90 -0.25 -4.74 18.40
C PRO A 90 -1.19 -4.30 19.52
N SER A 91 -0.86 -3.21 20.22
CA SER A 91 -1.68 -2.66 21.31
C SER A 91 -2.98 -2.09 20.79
N ILE A 92 -2.94 -1.34 19.68
CA ILE A 92 -4.13 -0.78 19.04
C ILE A 92 -5.02 -1.91 18.53
N ALA A 93 -4.45 -2.91 17.85
CA ALA A 93 -5.20 -4.04 17.34
C ALA A 93 -5.85 -4.90 18.45
N LYS A 94 -5.21 -4.98 19.62
CA LYS A 94 -5.80 -5.63 20.80
C LYS A 94 -7.00 -4.83 21.36
N SER A 95 -6.95 -3.51 21.30
CA SER A 95 -7.98 -2.62 21.85
C SER A 95 -9.21 -2.50 20.94
N ILE A 96 -9.02 -2.20 19.65
CA ILE A 96 -10.11 -1.90 18.70
C ILE A 96 -10.33 -2.98 17.64
N GLY A 97 -9.49 -4.02 17.63
CA GLY A 97 -9.51 -5.13 16.67
C GLY A 97 -8.67 -4.90 15.42
N ARG A 98 -8.15 -6.00 14.84
CA ARG A 98 -7.26 -5.98 13.66
C ARG A 98 -7.88 -5.27 12.46
N LYS A 99 -9.13 -5.54 12.14
CA LYS A 99 -9.84 -4.92 11.00
C LYS A 99 -9.91 -3.41 11.12
N LYS A 100 -10.34 -2.89 12.28
CA LYS A 100 -10.46 -1.44 12.48
C LYS A 100 -9.11 -0.77 12.42
N THR A 101 -8.08 -1.36 13.02
CA THR A 101 -6.71 -0.86 12.98
C THR A 101 -6.20 -0.80 11.54
N TYR A 102 -6.38 -1.86 10.76
CA TYR A 102 -5.94 -1.90 9.37
C TYR A 102 -6.70 -0.91 8.49
N SER A 103 -8.04 -0.90 8.58
CA SER A 103 -8.87 0.07 7.84
C SER A 103 -8.49 1.50 8.16
N PHE A 104 -8.38 1.87 9.45
CA PHE A 104 -7.97 3.20 9.88
C PHE A 104 -6.61 3.60 9.29
N SER A 105 -5.63 2.72 9.37
CA SER A 105 -4.28 3.00 8.84
C SER A 105 -4.28 3.27 7.35
N LEU A 106 -5.03 2.47 6.55
CA LEU A 106 -5.14 2.68 5.10
C LEU A 106 -5.91 3.96 4.76
N LEU A 107 -6.98 4.27 5.49
CA LEU A 107 -7.71 5.51 5.29
C LEU A 107 -6.85 6.74 5.57
N MET A 108 -6.05 6.71 6.65
CA MET A 108 -5.08 7.78 6.95
C MET A 108 -4.04 7.92 5.85
N GLY A 109 -3.54 6.80 5.29
CA GLY A 109 -2.61 6.82 4.15
C GLY A 109 -3.22 7.42 2.90
N GLY A 110 -4.46 7.04 2.58
CA GLY A 110 -5.17 7.58 1.43
C GLY A 110 -5.45 9.08 1.55
N LEU A 111 -5.89 9.53 2.72
CA LEU A 111 -6.09 10.95 3.01
C LEU A 111 -4.75 11.71 2.96
N GLY A 112 -3.67 11.12 3.50
CA GLY A 112 -2.33 11.69 3.40
C GLY A 112 -1.91 11.92 1.94
N LEU A 113 -2.05 10.92 1.08
CA LEU A 113 -1.73 11.08 -0.34
C LEU A 113 -2.59 12.15 -1.04
N ILE A 114 -3.91 12.16 -0.78
CA ILE A 114 -4.81 13.16 -1.38
C ILE A 114 -4.49 14.56 -0.87
N SER A 115 -4.11 14.72 0.40
CA SER A 115 -3.79 16.03 0.97
C SER A 115 -2.57 16.69 0.31
N MET A 116 -1.66 15.91 -0.29
CA MET A 116 -0.54 16.47 -1.04
C MET A 116 -0.97 17.40 -2.19
N PHE A 117 -2.15 17.14 -2.78
CA PHE A 117 -2.72 18.00 -3.82
C PHE A 117 -3.03 19.42 -3.33
N LEU A 118 -3.30 19.60 -2.03
CA LEU A 118 -3.69 20.88 -1.43
C LEU A 118 -2.49 21.65 -0.84
N ILE A 119 -1.28 21.05 -0.88
CA ILE A 119 -0.11 21.58 -0.18
C ILE A 119 0.94 22.00 -1.19
N GLU A 120 1.28 23.28 -1.20
CA GLU A 120 2.32 23.88 -2.05
C GLU A 120 3.64 24.10 -1.29
N ASP A 121 3.61 24.11 0.04
CA ASP A 121 4.83 24.19 0.87
C ASP A 121 5.45 22.82 1.07
N LYS A 122 6.72 22.68 0.67
CA LYS A 122 7.44 21.40 0.77
C LYS A 122 7.49 20.84 2.19
N ASN A 123 7.61 21.70 3.22
CA ASN A 123 7.72 21.25 4.60
C ASN A 123 6.39 20.70 5.13
N LEU A 124 5.27 21.30 4.70
CA LEU A 124 3.95 20.84 5.07
C LEU A 124 3.59 19.47 4.46
N LEU A 125 4.26 19.05 3.37
CA LEU A 125 4.13 17.70 2.81
C LEU A 125 4.51 16.60 3.82
N LEU A 126 5.34 16.90 4.81
CA LEU A 126 5.66 15.96 5.90
C LEU A 126 4.41 15.54 6.69
N LEU A 127 3.41 16.42 6.83
CA LEU A 127 2.14 16.07 7.49
C LEU A 127 1.38 14.98 6.72
N SER A 128 1.38 15.07 5.39
CA SER A 128 0.80 14.02 4.52
C SER A 128 1.48 12.67 4.73
N MET A 129 2.78 12.67 4.94
CA MET A 129 3.59 11.46 5.12
C MET A 129 3.34 10.74 6.44
N ILE A 130 2.75 11.39 7.46
CA ILE A 130 2.32 10.73 8.69
C ILE A 130 1.28 9.65 8.37
N GLY A 131 0.24 10.00 7.59
CA GLY A 131 -0.78 9.06 7.16
C GLY A 131 -0.20 7.92 6.32
N VAL A 132 0.71 8.24 5.40
CA VAL A 132 1.41 7.24 4.58
C VAL A 132 2.21 6.27 5.46
N GLY A 133 2.88 6.76 6.49
CA GLY A 133 3.63 5.94 7.46
C GLY A 133 2.71 4.96 8.21
N PHE A 134 1.51 5.38 8.60
CA PHE A 134 0.51 4.50 9.22
C PHE A 134 0.09 3.37 8.25
N ALA A 135 -0.21 3.73 7.01
CA ALA A 135 -0.58 2.75 5.99
C ALA A 135 0.56 1.76 5.73
N TRP A 136 1.79 2.25 5.57
CA TRP A 136 2.96 1.42 5.28
C TRP A 136 3.20 0.36 6.36
N ALA A 137 3.21 0.75 7.63
CA ALA A 137 3.38 -0.19 8.74
C ALA A 137 2.26 -1.25 8.76
N ALA A 138 1.01 -0.84 8.53
CA ALA A 138 -0.13 -1.74 8.55
C ALA A 138 -0.16 -2.70 7.35
N ILE A 139 0.21 -2.25 6.15
CA ILE A 139 0.28 -3.08 4.93
C ILE A 139 1.28 -4.21 5.09
N LEU A 140 2.41 -3.97 5.76
CA LEU A 140 3.43 -4.99 5.99
C LEU A 140 3.04 -6.02 7.06
N ALA A 141 2.22 -5.65 8.05
CA ALA A 141 1.94 -6.51 9.21
C ALA A 141 0.55 -7.16 9.15
N MET A 142 -0.50 -6.38 8.88
CA MET A 142 -1.88 -6.81 9.11
C MET A 142 -2.37 -7.92 8.18
N PRO A 143 -2.14 -7.89 6.85
CA PRO A 143 -2.62 -8.94 5.96
C PRO A 143 -2.10 -10.32 6.34
N TYR A 144 -0.82 -10.40 6.66
CA TYR A 144 -0.19 -11.66 7.04
C TYR A 144 -0.68 -12.17 8.40
N ALA A 145 -0.85 -11.28 9.38
CA ALA A 145 -1.40 -11.63 10.68
C ALA A 145 -2.86 -12.11 10.61
N MET A 146 -3.66 -11.54 9.69
CA MET A 146 -5.06 -11.93 9.48
C MET A 146 -5.16 -13.23 8.67
N LEU A 147 -4.30 -13.41 7.67
CA LEU A 147 -4.31 -14.57 6.79
C LEU A 147 -3.82 -15.83 7.51
N SER A 148 -2.73 -15.74 8.29
CA SER A 148 -2.09 -16.88 8.96
C SER A 148 -3.03 -17.65 9.85
N GLY A 149 -3.92 -16.97 10.58
CA GLY A 149 -4.92 -17.59 11.44
C GLY A 149 -6.04 -18.36 10.72
N SER A 150 -6.12 -18.24 9.38
CA SER A 150 -7.18 -18.84 8.56
C SER A 150 -6.68 -19.91 7.60
N LEU A 151 -5.38 -20.14 7.51
CA LEU A 151 -4.76 -21.09 6.61
C LEU A 151 -4.50 -22.44 7.30
N PRO A 152 -4.62 -23.57 6.57
CA PRO A 152 -4.17 -24.87 7.06
C PRO A 152 -2.66 -24.86 7.31
N ALA A 153 -2.21 -25.32 8.47
CA ALA A 153 -0.80 -25.31 8.87
C ALA A 153 0.12 -26.01 7.85
N ASN A 154 -0.32 -27.16 7.31
CA ASN A 154 0.44 -27.93 6.32
C ASN A 154 0.58 -27.27 4.93
N LYS A 155 -0.18 -26.22 4.63
CA LYS A 155 -0.15 -25.49 3.34
C LYS A 155 0.18 -24.01 3.52
N MET A 156 0.50 -23.56 4.73
CA MET A 156 0.72 -22.16 5.05
C MET A 156 1.80 -21.51 4.15
N GLY A 157 2.97 -22.14 4.02
CA GLY A 157 4.06 -21.59 3.22
C GLY A 157 3.69 -21.39 1.75
N VAL A 158 2.95 -22.33 1.15
CA VAL A 158 2.53 -22.22 -0.26
C VAL A 158 1.49 -21.09 -0.43
N TYR A 159 0.52 -20.98 0.48
CA TYR A 159 -0.46 -19.90 0.43
C TYR A 159 0.18 -18.52 0.67
N MET A 160 1.16 -18.41 1.58
CA MET A 160 1.89 -17.17 1.79
C MET A 160 2.71 -16.77 0.56
N GLY A 161 3.38 -17.75 -0.09
CA GLY A 161 4.07 -17.50 -1.37
C GLY A 161 3.13 -17.05 -2.48
N LEU A 162 1.95 -17.67 -2.59
CA LEU A 162 0.92 -17.29 -3.57
C LEU A 162 0.33 -15.91 -3.26
N PHE A 163 0.19 -15.57 -1.98
CA PHE A 163 -0.29 -14.27 -1.55
C PHE A 163 0.65 -13.12 -1.95
N ASN A 164 1.95 -13.38 -2.08
CA ASN A 164 2.89 -12.37 -2.58
C ASN A 164 2.59 -11.93 -4.02
N ALA A 165 1.86 -12.73 -4.82
CA ALA A 165 1.41 -12.28 -6.14
C ALA A 165 0.46 -11.07 -6.03
N THR A 166 -0.28 -10.94 -4.93
CA THR A 166 -1.15 -9.77 -4.68
C THR A 166 -0.36 -8.49 -4.42
N ILE A 167 0.95 -8.57 -4.21
CA ILE A 167 1.89 -7.46 -4.12
C ILE A 167 2.42 -7.11 -5.52
N THR A 168 2.87 -8.12 -6.26
CA THR A 168 3.58 -7.91 -7.54
C THR A 168 2.63 -7.50 -8.67
N LEU A 169 1.46 -8.11 -8.77
CA LEU A 169 0.49 -7.82 -9.83
C LEU A 169 0.02 -6.36 -9.87
N PRO A 170 -0.37 -5.73 -8.73
CA PRO A 170 -0.73 -4.32 -8.74
C PRO A 170 0.43 -3.39 -9.10
N GLN A 171 1.67 -3.73 -8.74
CA GLN A 171 2.84 -2.94 -9.12
C GLN A 171 3.06 -2.97 -10.64
N ILE A 172 2.91 -4.15 -11.25
CA ILE A 172 2.96 -4.28 -12.72
C ILE A 172 1.84 -3.45 -13.36
N ALA A 173 0.62 -3.56 -12.84
CA ALA A 173 -0.51 -2.77 -13.34
C ALA A 173 -0.26 -1.26 -13.23
N ALA A 174 0.26 -0.80 -12.08
CA ALA A 174 0.59 0.61 -11.86
C ALA A 174 1.71 1.10 -12.80
N GLY A 175 2.73 0.26 -13.03
CA GLY A 175 3.81 0.56 -13.98
C GLY A 175 3.31 0.71 -15.42
N LEU A 176 2.41 -0.16 -15.86
CA LEU A 176 1.84 -0.13 -17.21
C LEU A 176 0.84 1.00 -17.40
N LEU A 177 0.04 1.31 -16.39
CA LEU A 177 -1.04 2.30 -16.49
C LEU A 177 -0.61 3.72 -16.16
N GLY A 178 0.48 3.92 -15.44
CA GLY A 178 0.85 5.21 -14.87
C GLY A 178 1.02 6.32 -15.92
N SER A 179 1.70 6.06 -17.04
CA SER A 179 1.86 7.03 -18.11
C SER A 179 0.54 7.36 -18.80
N THR A 180 -0.32 6.37 -19.01
CA THR A 180 -1.66 6.54 -19.58
C THR A 180 -2.53 7.38 -18.64
N LEU A 181 -2.46 7.13 -17.33
CA LEU A 181 -3.19 7.92 -16.34
C LEU A 181 -2.74 9.39 -16.36
N ILE A 182 -1.43 9.69 -16.43
CA ILE A 182 -0.96 11.07 -16.57
C ILE A 182 -1.56 11.73 -17.81
N ALA A 183 -1.52 11.06 -18.96
CA ALA A 183 -2.05 11.60 -20.22
C ALA A 183 -3.55 11.89 -20.12
N LEU A 184 -4.34 11.03 -19.49
CA LEU A 184 -5.78 11.23 -19.29
C LEU A 184 -6.11 12.47 -18.44
N PHE A 185 -5.21 12.87 -17.54
CA PHE A 185 -5.35 14.07 -16.71
C PHE A 185 -4.55 15.27 -17.23
N GLY A 186 -4.40 15.38 -18.56
CA GLY A 186 -3.78 16.54 -19.20
C GLY A 186 -2.30 16.73 -18.89
N GLY A 187 -1.60 15.65 -18.52
CA GLY A 187 -0.18 15.71 -18.17
C GLY A 187 0.10 16.19 -16.74
N PHE A 188 -0.92 16.35 -15.88
CA PHE A 188 -0.79 16.84 -14.52
C PHE A 188 -0.32 15.73 -13.55
N PRO A 189 0.96 15.74 -13.09
CA PRO A 189 1.51 14.60 -12.37
C PRO A 189 0.88 14.39 -10.98
N MET A 190 0.41 15.45 -10.32
CA MET A 190 -0.20 15.35 -9.00
C MET A 190 -1.52 14.55 -9.04
N ALA A 191 -2.22 14.48 -10.17
CA ALA A 191 -3.39 13.65 -10.35
C ALA A 191 -3.11 12.17 -10.04
N ILE A 192 -1.89 11.69 -10.34
CA ILE A 192 -1.50 10.31 -10.04
C ILE A 192 -1.43 10.05 -8.53
N ILE A 193 -0.96 11.03 -7.77
CA ILE A 193 -0.91 10.93 -6.30
C ILE A 193 -2.33 10.92 -5.71
N VAL A 194 -3.24 11.70 -6.30
CA VAL A 194 -4.67 11.68 -5.92
C VAL A 194 -5.29 10.32 -6.23
N ILE A 195 -5.01 9.74 -7.41
CA ILE A 195 -5.46 8.39 -7.78
C ILE A 195 -4.89 7.33 -6.82
N ALA A 196 -3.60 7.45 -6.46
CA ALA A 196 -2.98 6.59 -5.45
C ALA A 196 -3.72 6.70 -4.11
N GLY A 197 -4.03 7.91 -3.66
CA GLY A 197 -4.80 8.14 -2.45
C GLY A 197 -6.20 7.54 -2.51
N ALA A 198 -6.92 7.74 -3.62
CA ALA A 198 -8.24 7.15 -3.83
C ALA A 198 -8.18 5.61 -3.82
N SER A 199 -7.17 5.01 -4.47
CA SER A 199 -6.93 3.57 -4.43
C SER A 199 -6.69 3.07 -2.99
N MET A 200 -5.91 3.80 -2.20
CA MET A 200 -5.65 3.47 -0.80
C MET A 200 -6.94 3.57 0.05
N LEU A 201 -7.81 4.55 -0.21
CA LEU A 201 -9.12 4.66 0.46
C LEU A 201 -10.02 3.47 0.11
N ILE A 202 -10.04 3.05 -1.17
CA ILE A 202 -10.77 1.84 -1.60
C ILE A 202 -10.25 0.62 -0.83
N ALA A 203 -8.94 0.47 -0.67
CA ALA A 203 -8.35 -0.59 0.12
C ALA A 203 -8.83 -0.52 1.59
N GLY A 204 -8.78 0.66 2.21
CA GLY A 204 -9.20 0.88 3.60
C GLY A 204 -10.68 0.55 3.84
N LEU A 205 -11.55 0.94 2.92
CA LEU A 205 -12.98 0.57 2.94
C LEU A 205 -13.17 -0.94 2.69
N GLY A 206 -12.36 -1.53 1.81
CA GLY A 206 -12.38 -2.96 1.51
C GLY A 206 -12.11 -3.84 2.73
N VAL A 207 -11.29 -3.38 3.67
CA VAL A 207 -11.00 -4.09 4.93
C VAL A 207 -12.27 -4.37 5.74
N ILE A 208 -13.26 -3.47 5.70
CA ILE A 208 -14.51 -3.59 6.46
C ILE A 208 -15.27 -4.87 6.09
N PHE A 209 -15.16 -5.31 4.84
CA PHE A 209 -15.85 -6.50 4.32
C PHE A 209 -15.11 -7.81 4.59
N ILE A 210 -13.89 -7.78 5.16
CA ILE A 210 -13.14 -8.99 5.51
C ILE A 210 -13.87 -9.75 6.63
N LYS A 211 -14.09 -11.04 6.43
CA LYS A 211 -14.66 -11.94 7.44
C LYS A 211 -13.53 -12.74 8.09
N GLU A 212 -13.08 -12.30 9.26
CA GLU A 212 -12.19 -13.11 10.10
C GLU A 212 -12.98 -14.25 10.73
N LYS A 213 -12.34 -15.43 10.84
CA LYS A 213 -12.86 -16.48 11.74
C LYS A 213 -12.67 -15.97 13.16
N THR A 214 -13.75 -15.82 13.90
CA THR A 214 -13.69 -15.56 15.34
C THR A 214 -13.07 -16.78 15.99
N THR A 215 -11.80 -16.69 16.38
CA THR A 215 -11.21 -17.68 17.27
C THR A 215 -11.78 -17.37 18.65
N ASN A 216 -12.80 -18.13 19.06
CA ASN A 216 -13.24 -18.14 20.46
C ASN A 216 -12.02 -18.60 21.28
N GLN A 217 -11.40 -17.68 22.00
CA GLN A 217 -10.48 -17.96 23.10
C GLN A 217 -11.28 -18.35 24.32
#